data_0e853e24016061c24cbf9e2bba308239
#
_entry.id   0e853e24016061c24cbf9e2bba308239
#
_cell.length_a   1.000
_cell.length_b   1.000
_cell.length_c   1.000
_cell.angle_alpha   90.00
_cell.angle_beta   90.00
_cell.angle_gamma   90.00
#
_symmetry.space_group_name_H-M   'P 1'
#
loop_
_entity.id
_entity.type
_entity.pdbx_description
1 polymer ?
#
loop_
_entity_poly.entity_id
_entity_poly.type
_entity_poly.pdbx_seq_one_letter_code
_entity_poly.pdbx_strand_id
1 'polypeptide(L)'
;MIPIEPVKELQEVGWSELEARVYVALVEAGDALTGYQVAKAARVARANVYPVLERLVRRGALLEEPHHTGPRYQALPFAAVSRAQITAMQNKLTAIEAALPTVRQPHTLVTARGDDAIWAHGLSLVTSARHHLDIGASLGTVQPFADALAGARERGVSERFLCFDHCPRPGCGVCQTPIAASTGEFNPKGWLVLLRDDEDALITVGSQDTAELVLTNMEPILETLKILFHSRGFQE
;
A
#
# COMPACT_ATOMS: atom_id res chain seq x y z
N MET A 1 17.39 -1.49 -17.33
CA MET A 1 16.83 -2.46 -16.35
C MET A 1 17.93 -2.68 -15.31
N ILE A 2 17.67 -2.28 -14.05
CA ILE A 2 18.61 -2.47 -12.94
C ILE A 2 18.67 -3.97 -12.68
N PRO A 3 19.86 -4.61 -12.60
CA PRO A 3 19.95 -6.02 -12.28
C PRO A 3 19.43 -6.25 -10.86
N ILE A 4 18.37 -7.03 -10.73
CA ILE A 4 17.79 -7.41 -9.44
C ILE A 4 18.69 -8.49 -8.82
N GLU A 5 19.12 -8.30 -7.57
CA GLU A 5 19.79 -9.32 -6.76
C GLU A 5 18.75 -10.09 -5.93
N PRO A 6 18.32 -11.30 -6.34
CA PRO A 6 17.19 -11.98 -5.72
C PRO A 6 17.30 -12.18 -4.20
N VAL A 7 18.50 -12.42 -3.71
CA VAL A 7 18.74 -12.61 -2.26
C VAL A 7 18.45 -11.34 -1.48
N LYS A 8 18.84 -10.19 -2.02
CA LYS A 8 18.65 -8.88 -1.37
C LYS A 8 17.18 -8.47 -1.35
N GLU A 9 16.50 -8.63 -2.47
CA GLU A 9 15.07 -8.35 -2.59
C GLU A 9 14.23 -9.23 -1.64
N LEU A 10 14.59 -10.51 -1.51
CA LEU A 10 13.94 -11.39 -0.54
C LEU A 10 14.15 -10.95 0.91
N GLN A 11 15.32 -10.39 1.24
CA GLN A 11 15.57 -9.84 2.57
C GLN A 11 14.70 -8.61 2.85
N GLU A 12 14.50 -7.73 1.88
CA GLU A 12 13.63 -6.55 2.01
C GLU A 12 12.17 -6.92 2.31
N VAL A 13 11.71 -8.07 1.80
CA VAL A 13 10.37 -8.59 2.11
C VAL A 13 10.35 -9.56 3.32
N GLY A 14 11.36 -9.49 4.17
CA GLY A 14 11.38 -10.16 5.49
C GLY A 14 11.86 -11.60 5.50
N TRP A 15 12.66 -12.02 4.52
CA TRP A 15 13.39 -13.29 4.57
C TRP A 15 14.75 -13.06 5.26
N SER A 16 15.21 -14.03 6.03
CA SER A 16 16.60 -14.00 6.48
C SER A 16 17.56 -14.26 5.30
N GLU A 17 18.79 -13.79 5.40
CA GLU A 17 19.81 -14.05 4.37
C GLU A 17 19.96 -15.54 4.05
N LEU A 18 19.95 -16.39 5.08
CA LEU A 18 20.08 -17.84 4.90
C LEU A 18 18.88 -18.43 4.19
N GLU A 19 17.67 -17.99 4.50
CA GLU A 19 16.44 -18.44 3.81
C GLU A 19 16.46 -18.02 2.35
N ALA A 20 16.80 -16.78 2.07
CA ALA A 20 16.89 -16.27 0.71
C ALA A 20 17.94 -17.03 -0.13
N ARG A 21 19.12 -17.26 0.42
CA ARG A 21 20.18 -18.02 -0.26
C ARG A 21 19.81 -19.47 -0.52
N VAL A 22 19.20 -20.14 0.44
CA VAL A 22 18.75 -21.55 0.29
C VAL A 22 17.64 -21.64 -0.75
N TYR A 23 16.67 -20.73 -0.72
CA TYR A 23 15.57 -20.73 -1.68
C TYR A 23 16.07 -20.45 -3.12
N VAL A 24 16.90 -19.41 -3.30
CA VAL A 24 17.46 -19.08 -4.62
C VAL A 24 18.29 -20.24 -5.17
N ALA A 25 19.13 -20.87 -4.35
CA ALA A 25 19.93 -22.03 -4.77
C ALA A 25 19.05 -23.22 -5.23
N LEU A 26 17.91 -23.44 -4.59
CA LEU A 26 16.96 -24.49 -5.00
C LEU A 26 16.19 -24.12 -6.27
N VAL A 27 15.85 -22.85 -6.44
CA VAL A 27 15.21 -22.35 -7.69
C VAL A 27 16.19 -22.49 -8.86
N GLU A 28 17.47 -22.11 -8.66
CA GLU A 28 18.51 -22.23 -9.69
C GLU A 28 18.84 -23.68 -10.05
N ALA A 29 18.76 -24.58 -9.09
CA ALA A 29 18.98 -26.00 -9.34
C ALA A 29 17.89 -26.63 -10.20
N GLY A 30 16.63 -26.14 -10.10
CA GLY A 30 15.50 -26.65 -10.86
C GLY A 30 14.99 -28.04 -10.45
N ASP A 31 15.75 -28.77 -9.64
CA ASP A 31 15.48 -30.14 -9.19
C ASP A 31 15.42 -30.27 -7.67
N ALA A 32 14.84 -31.39 -7.20
CA ALA A 32 14.82 -31.70 -5.78
C ALA A 32 16.21 -32.13 -5.29
N LEU A 33 16.76 -31.42 -4.29
CA LEU A 33 18.07 -31.64 -3.71
C LEU A 33 17.99 -32.20 -2.30
N THR A 34 18.96 -33.04 -1.90
CA THR A 34 19.17 -33.42 -0.50
C THR A 34 19.67 -32.25 0.33
N GLY A 35 19.46 -32.25 1.66
CA GLY A 35 19.96 -31.17 2.52
C GLY A 35 21.47 -30.92 2.40
N TYR A 36 22.26 -31.96 2.12
CA TYR A 36 23.69 -31.82 1.86
C TYR A 36 23.99 -31.05 0.56
N GLN A 37 23.28 -31.40 -0.51
CA GLN A 37 23.40 -30.70 -1.80
C GLN A 37 22.96 -29.23 -1.70
N VAL A 38 21.88 -28.97 -0.97
CA VAL A 38 21.40 -27.62 -0.70
C VAL A 38 22.46 -26.79 0.06
N ALA A 39 23.04 -27.38 1.13
CA ALA A 39 24.10 -26.71 1.90
C ALA A 39 25.28 -26.30 1.02
N LYS A 40 25.68 -27.18 0.08
CA LYS A 40 26.76 -26.91 -0.87
C LYS A 40 26.38 -25.83 -1.89
N ALA A 41 25.20 -25.95 -2.49
CA ALA A 41 24.70 -25.00 -3.50
C ALA A 41 24.50 -23.59 -2.92
N ALA A 42 23.85 -23.50 -1.76
CA ALA A 42 23.61 -22.22 -1.07
C ALA A 42 24.84 -21.67 -0.36
N ARG A 43 25.96 -22.41 -0.30
CA ARG A 43 27.18 -22.06 0.46
C ARG A 43 26.88 -21.79 1.93
N VAL A 44 26.05 -22.63 2.54
CA VAL A 44 25.65 -22.54 3.95
C VAL A 44 26.28 -23.69 4.71
N ALA A 45 26.71 -23.46 5.95
CA ALA A 45 27.22 -24.53 6.80
C ALA A 45 26.16 -25.62 7.00
N ARG A 46 26.57 -26.91 6.92
CA ARG A 46 25.65 -28.05 7.01
C ARG A 46 24.81 -28.05 8.29
N ALA A 47 25.38 -27.60 9.40
CA ALA A 47 24.64 -27.49 10.67
C ALA A 47 23.48 -26.48 10.61
N ASN A 48 23.57 -25.48 9.75
CA ASN A 48 22.61 -24.38 9.67
C ASN A 48 21.52 -24.61 8.60
N VAL A 49 21.73 -25.59 7.66
CA VAL A 49 20.81 -25.76 6.53
C VAL A 49 19.48 -26.38 6.94
N TYR A 50 19.49 -27.40 7.82
CA TYR A 50 18.27 -28.11 8.19
C TYR A 50 17.22 -27.25 8.91
N PRO A 51 17.59 -26.42 9.92
CA PRO A 51 16.63 -25.48 10.51
C PRO A 51 16.06 -24.47 9.50
N VAL A 52 16.83 -24.12 8.47
CA VAL A 52 16.37 -23.21 7.40
C VAL A 52 15.39 -23.94 6.48
N LEU A 53 15.70 -25.18 6.09
CA LEU A 53 14.81 -26.00 5.25
C LEU A 53 13.47 -26.22 5.95
N GLU A 54 13.45 -26.58 7.22
CA GLU A 54 12.21 -26.72 8.00
C GLU A 54 11.38 -25.43 8.04
N ARG A 55 12.03 -24.28 8.21
CA ARG A 55 11.32 -23.00 8.18
C ARG A 55 10.73 -22.68 6.82
N LEU A 56 11.48 -22.96 5.74
CA LEU A 56 11.00 -22.73 4.38
C LEU A 56 9.86 -23.69 3.99
N VAL A 57 9.89 -24.94 4.45
CA VAL A 57 8.77 -25.87 4.30
C VAL A 57 7.54 -25.38 5.06
N ARG A 58 7.68 -24.97 6.33
CA ARG A 58 6.57 -24.39 7.12
C ARG A 58 6.03 -23.08 6.51
N ARG A 59 6.88 -22.33 5.84
CA ARG A 59 6.52 -21.10 5.12
C ARG A 59 5.79 -21.39 3.80
N GLY A 60 5.77 -22.66 3.36
CA GLY A 60 5.21 -23.03 2.07
C GLY A 60 6.07 -22.60 0.87
N ALA A 61 7.37 -22.42 1.08
CA ALA A 61 8.32 -22.07 0.03
C ALA A 61 9.00 -23.29 -0.59
N LEU A 62 9.05 -24.40 0.16
CA LEU A 62 9.64 -25.65 -0.29
C LEU A 62 8.64 -26.81 -0.10
N LEU A 63 8.74 -27.78 -0.99
CA LEU A 63 8.20 -29.15 -0.79
C LEU A 63 9.32 -30.03 -0.23
N GLU A 64 8.96 -30.87 0.73
CA GLU A 64 9.80 -31.94 1.25
C GLU A 64 9.25 -33.26 0.73
N GLU A 65 10.09 -34.02 0.00
CA GLU A 65 9.75 -35.30 -0.53
C GLU A 65 10.50 -36.39 0.26
N PRO A 66 9.79 -37.37 0.84
CA PRO A 66 10.44 -38.51 1.47
C PRO A 66 11.15 -39.35 0.41
N HIS A 67 12.42 -39.69 0.65
CA HIS A 67 13.22 -40.54 -0.23
C HIS A 67 14.03 -41.54 0.59
N HIS A 68 14.30 -42.71 0.06
CA HIS A 68 15.00 -43.81 0.78
C HIS A 68 16.43 -43.46 1.23
N THR A 69 17.05 -42.41 0.64
CA THR A 69 18.37 -41.90 1.06
C THR A 69 18.30 -40.65 1.93
N GLY A 70 17.09 -40.28 2.42
CA GLY A 70 16.82 -39.06 3.18
C GLY A 70 15.98 -38.04 2.40
N PRO A 71 15.40 -37.05 3.07
CA PRO A 71 14.46 -36.13 2.45
C PRO A 71 15.13 -35.29 1.34
N ARG A 72 14.36 -35.02 0.31
CA ARG A 72 14.71 -34.09 -0.75
C ARG A 72 13.80 -32.86 -0.69
N TYR A 73 14.33 -31.72 -1.09
CA TYR A 73 13.68 -30.42 -1.01
C TYR A 73 13.62 -29.80 -2.40
N GLN A 74 12.45 -29.34 -2.79
CA GLN A 74 12.21 -28.64 -4.04
C GLN A 74 11.59 -27.26 -3.80
N ALA A 75 12.07 -26.24 -4.51
CA ALA A 75 11.47 -24.90 -4.41
C ALA A 75 10.13 -24.85 -5.14
N LEU A 76 9.14 -24.26 -4.49
CA LEU A 76 7.91 -23.86 -5.16
C LEU A 76 8.12 -22.58 -5.97
N PRO A 77 7.38 -22.38 -7.08
CA PRO A 77 7.48 -21.16 -7.86
C PRO A 77 7.21 -19.92 -7.00
N PHE A 78 8.05 -18.89 -7.11
CA PHE A 78 7.96 -17.70 -6.27
C PHE A 78 6.59 -17.01 -6.33
N ALA A 79 5.94 -17.01 -7.51
CA ALA A 79 4.58 -16.46 -7.66
C ALA A 79 3.52 -17.17 -6.80
N ALA A 80 3.70 -18.46 -6.51
CA ALA A 80 2.80 -19.20 -5.60
C ALA A 80 3.13 -18.87 -4.14
N VAL A 81 4.42 -18.84 -3.80
CA VAL A 81 4.92 -18.52 -2.46
C VAL A 81 4.52 -17.10 -2.06
N SER A 82 4.73 -16.11 -2.93
CA SER A 82 4.40 -14.71 -2.66
C SER A 82 2.89 -14.50 -2.45
N ARG A 83 2.05 -15.10 -3.28
CA ARG A 83 0.58 -15.03 -3.10
C ARG A 83 0.14 -15.60 -1.75
N ALA A 84 0.66 -16.75 -1.36
CA ALA A 84 0.34 -17.37 -0.07
C ALA A 84 0.79 -16.48 1.10
N GLN A 85 1.97 -15.86 1.01
CA GLN A 85 2.48 -14.95 2.04
C GLN A 85 1.66 -13.67 2.14
N ILE A 86 1.29 -13.05 1.03
CA ILE A 86 0.42 -11.86 1.00
C ILE A 86 -0.91 -12.18 1.70
N THR A 87 -1.56 -13.28 1.33
CA THR A 87 -2.84 -13.69 1.96
C THR A 87 -2.67 -13.94 3.47
N ALA A 88 -1.61 -14.64 3.87
CA ALA A 88 -1.34 -14.88 5.29
C ALA A 88 -1.08 -13.59 6.07
N MET A 89 -0.37 -12.64 5.47
CA MET A 89 -0.13 -11.32 6.07
C MET A 89 -1.42 -10.52 6.20
N GLN A 90 -2.22 -10.46 5.14
CA GLN A 90 -3.53 -9.80 5.16
C GLN A 90 -4.43 -10.34 6.27
N ASN A 91 -4.54 -11.66 6.39
CA ASN A 91 -5.33 -12.29 7.45
C ASN A 91 -4.82 -11.93 8.86
N LYS A 92 -3.49 -11.87 9.04
CA LYS A 92 -2.89 -11.44 10.31
C LYS A 92 -3.20 -9.98 10.63
N LEU A 93 -3.07 -9.09 9.65
CA LEU A 93 -3.38 -7.67 9.82
C LEU A 93 -4.85 -7.47 10.20
N THR A 94 -5.78 -8.12 9.51
CA THR A 94 -7.20 -8.08 9.85
C THR A 94 -7.48 -8.59 11.26
N ALA A 95 -6.82 -9.68 11.68
CA ALA A 95 -6.96 -10.20 13.04
C ALA A 95 -6.40 -9.24 14.10
N ILE A 96 -5.29 -8.56 13.80
CA ILE A 96 -4.70 -7.54 14.69
C ILE A 96 -5.63 -6.33 14.79
N GLU A 97 -6.15 -5.83 13.67
CA GLU A 97 -7.09 -4.72 13.65
C GLU A 97 -8.35 -5.03 14.48
N ALA A 98 -8.88 -6.24 14.36
CA ALA A 98 -10.05 -6.67 15.15
C ALA A 98 -9.74 -6.81 16.65
N ALA A 99 -8.49 -7.10 17.01
CA ALA A 99 -8.07 -7.29 18.41
C ALA A 99 -7.62 -5.98 19.07
N LEU A 100 -7.23 -4.97 18.29
CA LEU A 100 -6.83 -3.67 18.84
C LEU A 100 -8.06 -2.87 19.27
N PRO A 101 -8.02 -2.22 20.45
CA PRO A 101 -9.10 -1.32 20.84
C PRO A 101 -9.19 -0.17 19.84
N THR A 102 -10.41 0.14 19.41
CA THR A 102 -10.65 1.31 18.56
C THR A 102 -10.29 2.56 19.36
N VAL A 103 -9.18 3.17 19.02
CA VAL A 103 -8.78 4.45 19.62
C VAL A 103 -9.69 5.52 19.04
N ARG A 104 -10.79 5.83 19.74
CA ARG A 104 -11.54 7.06 19.51
C ARG A 104 -10.63 8.21 19.90
N GLN A 105 -10.01 8.84 18.93
CA GLN A 105 -9.24 10.04 19.18
C GLN A 105 -10.23 11.21 19.33
N PRO A 106 -10.30 11.84 20.52
CA PRO A 106 -11.08 13.06 20.66
C PRO A 106 -10.41 14.15 19.82
N HIS A 107 -11.16 14.85 19.00
CA HIS A 107 -10.75 16.01 18.21
C HIS A 107 -9.24 16.16 18.00
N THR A 108 -8.70 15.47 17.00
CA THR A 108 -7.25 15.43 16.77
C THR A 108 -6.86 16.32 15.60
N LEU A 109 -5.75 17.00 15.78
CA LEU A 109 -5.01 17.60 14.70
C LEU A 109 -3.62 16.98 14.76
N VAL A 110 -3.33 16.09 13.84
CA VAL A 110 -2.04 15.39 13.73
C VAL A 110 -1.33 15.92 12.50
N THR A 111 -0.06 16.26 12.64
CA THR A 111 0.79 16.65 11.52
C THR A 111 1.84 15.57 11.27
N ALA A 112 2.11 15.28 10.00
CA ALA A 112 3.21 14.42 9.59
C ALA A 112 3.90 15.03 8.36
N ARG A 113 5.09 14.52 8.03
CA ARG A 113 5.90 15.02 6.92
C ARG A 113 6.34 13.89 6.02
N GLY A 114 6.50 14.21 4.74
CA GLY A 114 7.01 13.32 3.72
C GLY A 114 5.94 12.61 2.92
N ASP A 115 6.30 12.28 1.70
CA ASP A 115 5.40 11.67 0.71
C ASP A 115 4.86 10.31 1.15
N ASP A 116 5.68 9.49 1.84
CA ASP A 116 5.25 8.19 2.37
C ASP A 116 4.12 8.31 3.39
N ALA A 117 4.17 9.34 4.26
CA ALA A 117 3.12 9.60 5.24
C ALA A 117 1.83 10.06 4.54
N ILE A 118 1.95 10.97 3.56
CA ILE A 118 0.82 11.45 2.76
C ILE A 118 0.18 10.29 2.02
N TRP A 119 0.99 9.44 1.40
CA TRP A 119 0.53 8.25 0.69
C TRP A 119 -0.19 7.28 1.63
N ALA A 120 0.42 6.90 2.73
CA ALA A 120 -0.13 5.92 3.66
C ALA A 120 -1.46 6.39 4.26
N HIS A 121 -1.53 7.64 4.73
CA HIS A 121 -2.75 8.20 5.32
C HIS A 121 -3.83 8.49 4.28
N GLY A 122 -3.47 9.01 3.11
CA GLY A 122 -4.41 9.23 2.01
C GLY A 122 -5.02 7.92 1.52
N LEU A 123 -4.20 6.88 1.34
CA LEU A 123 -4.67 5.55 0.95
C LEU A 123 -5.62 4.96 2.02
N SER A 124 -5.29 5.14 3.30
CA SER A 124 -6.14 4.70 4.40
C SER A 124 -7.52 5.37 4.38
N LEU A 125 -7.58 6.69 4.17
CA LEU A 125 -8.84 7.41 4.06
C LEU A 125 -9.67 6.94 2.87
N VAL A 126 -9.07 6.83 1.68
CA VAL A 126 -9.77 6.39 0.47
C VAL A 126 -10.28 4.95 0.59
N THR A 127 -9.48 4.04 1.12
CA THR A 127 -9.86 2.63 1.25
C THR A 127 -10.90 2.38 2.34
N SER A 128 -10.92 3.21 3.39
CA SER A 128 -11.89 3.09 4.49
C SER A 128 -13.19 3.86 4.28
N ALA A 129 -13.30 4.67 3.22
CA ALA A 129 -14.52 5.39 2.89
C ALA A 129 -15.71 4.45 2.63
N ARG A 130 -16.87 4.81 3.19
CA ARG A 130 -18.10 4.00 3.16
C ARG A 130 -19.21 4.65 2.35
N HIS A 131 -19.34 5.96 2.41
CA HIS A 131 -20.45 6.70 1.84
C HIS A 131 -20.01 7.70 0.77
N HIS A 132 -19.06 8.59 1.13
CA HIS A 132 -18.59 9.60 0.20
C HIS A 132 -17.15 10.04 0.46
N LEU A 133 -16.54 10.57 -0.59
CA LEU A 133 -15.22 11.19 -0.57
C LEU A 133 -15.31 12.53 -1.29
N ASP A 134 -14.88 13.59 -0.62
CA ASP A 134 -14.65 14.88 -1.25
C ASP A 134 -13.16 15.06 -1.48
N ILE A 135 -12.77 15.34 -2.70
CA ILE A 135 -11.38 15.34 -3.15
C ILE A 135 -11.07 16.69 -3.80
N GLY A 136 -10.19 17.45 -3.18
CA GLY A 136 -9.59 18.65 -3.77
C GLY A 136 -8.14 18.38 -4.13
N ALA A 137 -7.81 18.34 -5.41
CA ALA A 137 -6.46 17.98 -5.85
C ALA A 137 -6.13 18.45 -7.26
N SER A 138 -4.83 18.54 -7.57
CA SER A 138 -4.33 18.53 -8.94
C SER A 138 -4.14 17.09 -9.43
N LEU A 139 -4.08 16.92 -10.75
CA LEU A 139 -3.89 15.60 -11.37
C LEU A 139 -2.63 14.89 -10.82
N GLY A 140 -1.51 15.61 -10.75
CA GLY A 140 -0.25 15.04 -10.29
C GLY A 140 -0.31 14.57 -8.82
N THR A 141 -1.13 15.21 -7.99
CA THR A 141 -1.26 14.86 -6.57
C THR A 141 -2.21 13.69 -6.34
N VAL A 142 -3.26 13.57 -7.16
CA VAL A 142 -4.28 12.53 -6.98
C VAL A 142 -3.97 11.24 -7.76
N GLN A 143 -3.15 11.33 -8.80
CA GLN A 143 -2.80 10.17 -9.65
C GLN A 143 -2.35 8.94 -8.87
N PRO A 144 -1.51 9.05 -7.83
CA PRO A 144 -1.10 7.90 -7.02
C PRO A 144 -2.26 7.14 -6.38
N PHE A 145 -3.40 7.79 -6.14
CA PHE A 145 -4.58 7.19 -5.52
C PHE A 145 -5.60 6.62 -6.52
N ALA A 146 -5.32 6.66 -7.82
CA ALA A 146 -6.27 6.31 -8.88
C ALA A 146 -6.90 4.91 -8.70
N ASP A 147 -6.09 3.89 -8.41
CA ASP A 147 -6.57 2.52 -8.20
C ASP A 147 -7.43 2.40 -6.93
N ALA A 148 -7.04 3.08 -5.85
CA ALA A 148 -7.81 3.08 -4.61
C ALA A 148 -9.16 3.79 -4.78
N LEU A 149 -9.20 4.88 -5.54
CA LEU A 149 -10.42 5.59 -5.90
C LEU A 149 -11.32 4.73 -6.79
N ALA A 150 -10.76 4.04 -7.77
CA ALA A 150 -11.52 3.07 -8.57
C ALA A 150 -12.16 2.00 -7.67
N GLY A 151 -11.41 1.43 -6.74
CA GLY A 151 -11.94 0.49 -5.76
C GLY A 151 -13.00 1.09 -4.82
N ALA A 152 -12.89 2.36 -4.45
CA ALA A 152 -13.93 3.06 -3.68
C ALA A 152 -15.24 3.18 -4.47
N ARG A 153 -15.18 3.53 -5.76
CA ARG A 153 -16.34 3.56 -6.66
C ARG A 153 -17.00 2.19 -6.80
N GLU A 154 -16.21 1.12 -6.95
CA GLU A 154 -16.73 -0.25 -7.00
C GLU A 154 -17.49 -0.64 -5.73
N ARG A 155 -17.10 -0.10 -4.56
CA ARG A 155 -17.83 -0.26 -3.30
C ARG A 155 -19.08 0.62 -3.17
N GLY A 156 -19.36 1.49 -4.16
CA GLY A 156 -20.50 2.40 -4.16
C GLY A 156 -20.27 3.72 -3.42
N VAL A 157 -19.01 4.06 -3.11
CA VAL A 157 -18.65 5.36 -2.52
C VAL A 157 -18.86 6.46 -3.56
N SER A 158 -19.61 7.50 -3.20
CA SER A 158 -19.80 8.67 -4.06
C SER A 158 -18.60 9.60 -3.96
N GLU A 159 -18.20 10.20 -5.07
CA GLU A 159 -17.07 11.11 -5.11
C GLU A 159 -17.49 12.50 -5.59
N ARG A 160 -17.02 13.54 -4.89
CA ARG A 160 -17.02 14.92 -5.39
C ARG A 160 -15.58 15.35 -5.60
N PHE A 161 -15.27 15.85 -6.78
CA PHE A 161 -13.91 16.21 -7.14
C PHE A 161 -13.78 17.69 -7.48
N LEU A 162 -13.02 18.42 -6.69
CA LEU A 162 -12.60 19.79 -6.96
C LEU A 162 -11.20 19.78 -7.59
N CYS A 163 -11.14 19.90 -8.93
CA CYS A 163 -9.87 19.92 -9.63
C CYS A 163 -9.18 21.27 -9.51
N PHE A 164 -7.94 21.28 -9.06
CA PHE A 164 -7.12 22.50 -8.98
C PHE A 164 -6.36 22.78 -10.29
N ASP A 165 -6.26 21.79 -11.18
CA ASP A 165 -5.80 22.03 -12.54
C ASP A 165 -6.95 22.59 -13.36
N HIS A 166 -6.68 23.58 -14.21
CA HIS A 166 -7.64 24.03 -15.20
C HIS A 166 -7.82 22.95 -16.27
N CYS A 167 -8.49 21.86 -15.89
CA CYS A 167 -8.68 20.73 -16.80
C CYS A 167 -9.81 21.05 -17.79
N PRO A 168 -9.50 21.37 -19.05
CA PRO A 168 -10.51 21.73 -20.05
C PRO A 168 -11.22 20.51 -20.65
N ARG A 169 -10.97 19.30 -20.13
CA ARG A 169 -11.42 18.07 -20.77
C ARG A 169 -12.05 17.09 -19.80
N PRO A 170 -13.26 16.58 -20.10
CA PRO A 170 -13.69 15.30 -19.59
C PRO A 170 -12.72 14.26 -20.15
N GLY A 171 -11.81 13.67 -19.33
CA GLY A 171 -10.95 12.63 -19.88
C GLY A 171 -9.60 12.38 -19.22
N CYS A 172 -9.28 12.97 -18.06
CA CYS A 172 -8.09 12.51 -17.32
C CYS A 172 -8.29 11.13 -16.66
N GLY A 173 -9.54 10.59 -16.69
CA GLY A 173 -9.86 9.28 -16.12
C GLY A 173 -9.91 9.22 -14.59
N VAL A 174 -9.51 10.29 -13.89
CA VAL A 174 -9.42 10.31 -12.44
C VAL A 174 -10.71 10.81 -11.80
N CYS A 175 -11.33 11.86 -12.34
CA CYS A 175 -12.60 12.40 -11.86
C CYS A 175 -13.73 12.17 -12.86
N GLN A 176 -14.92 11.80 -12.35
CA GLN A 176 -16.11 11.64 -13.20
C GLN A 176 -16.85 12.95 -13.42
N THR A 177 -16.84 13.85 -12.44
CA THR A 177 -17.49 15.17 -12.50
C THR A 177 -16.55 16.24 -11.94
N PRO A 178 -15.63 16.79 -12.75
CA PRO A 178 -14.74 17.82 -12.27
C PRO A 178 -15.52 19.13 -12.07
N ILE A 179 -15.52 19.63 -10.84
CA ILE A 179 -15.89 21.01 -10.57
C ILE A 179 -14.62 21.84 -10.81
N ALA A 180 -14.57 22.59 -11.89
CA ALA A 180 -13.45 23.48 -12.14
C ALA A 180 -13.37 24.55 -11.05
N ALA A 181 -12.30 24.55 -10.28
CA ALA A 181 -12.00 25.69 -9.42
C ALA A 181 -11.65 26.86 -10.32
N SER A 182 -12.58 27.75 -10.57
CA SER A 182 -12.31 29.03 -11.23
C SER A 182 -11.58 29.97 -10.25
N THR A 183 -10.36 29.61 -9.94
CA THR A 183 -9.52 30.36 -9.00
C THR A 183 -8.51 31.14 -9.83
N GLY A 184 -8.86 32.35 -10.24
CA GLY A 184 -8.11 33.19 -11.17
C GLY A 184 -6.60 33.31 -10.94
N GLU A 185 -6.08 33.28 -9.71
CA GLU A 185 -4.66 33.38 -9.42
C GLU A 185 -4.14 32.34 -8.41
N PHE A 186 -5.03 31.60 -7.76
CA PHE A 186 -4.66 30.63 -6.74
C PHE A 186 -4.47 29.26 -7.39
N ASN A 187 -3.22 28.88 -7.60
CA ASN A 187 -2.84 27.55 -8.09
C ASN A 187 -2.11 26.79 -6.98
N PRO A 188 -2.81 26.03 -6.15
CA PRO A 188 -2.23 25.28 -5.04
C PRO A 188 -1.53 24.02 -5.56
N LYS A 189 -0.40 24.19 -6.25
CA LYS A 189 0.41 23.05 -6.69
C LYS A 189 0.80 22.19 -5.50
N GLY A 190 0.54 20.89 -5.60
CA GLY A 190 0.89 19.92 -4.58
C GLY A 190 -0.11 19.82 -3.43
N TRP A 191 -1.24 20.51 -3.48
CA TRP A 191 -2.27 20.36 -2.48
C TRP A 191 -3.14 19.13 -2.74
N LEU A 192 -3.42 18.44 -1.66
CA LEU A 192 -4.41 17.37 -1.59
C LEU A 192 -5.33 17.64 -0.40
N VAL A 193 -6.62 17.66 -0.64
CA VAL A 193 -7.64 17.71 0.40
C VAL A 193 -8.51 16.48 0.21
N LEU A 194 -8.60 15.63 1.21
CA LEU A 194 -9.51 14.50 1.25
C LEU A 194 -10.42 14.68 2.46
N LEU A 195 -11.74 14.62 2.26
CA LEU A 195 -12.74 14.57 3.31
C LEU A 195 -13.50 13.26 3.16
N ARG A 196 -13.43 12.41 4.18
CA ARG A 196 -14.05 11.09 4.20
C ARG A 196 -15.30 11.09 5.08
N ASP A 197 -16.42 10.73 4.52
CA ASP A 197 -17.69 10.49 5.23
C ASP A 197 -18.08 11.62 6.22
N ASP A 198 -17.60 12.85 6.01
CA ASP A 198 -17.73 14.00 6.93
C ASP A 198 -17.10 13.81 8.32
N GLU A 199 -16.29 12.77 8.51
CA GLU A 199 -15.74 12.38 9.82
C GLU A 199 -14.27 12.73 9.98
N ASP A 200 -13.49 12.61 8.90
CA ASP A 200 -12.04 12.86 8.90
C ASP A 200 -11.59 13.58 7.64
N ALA A 201 -10.62 14.44 7.80
CA ALA A 201 -9.97 15.12 6.68
C ALA A 201 -8.45 14.97 6.70
N LEU A 202 -7.88 14.87 5.50
CA LEU A 202 -6.46 15.01 5.23
C LEU A 202 -6.26 16.25 4.38
N ILE A 203 -5.36 17.13 4.80
CA ILE A 203 -4.99 18.33 4.06
C ILE A 203 -3.47 18.33 3.92
N THR A 204 -2.96 18.51 2.70
CA THR A 204 -1.53 18.68 2.49
C THR A 204 -1.18 20.13 2.23
N VAL A 205 -0.02 20.54 2.70
CA VAL A 205 0.53 21.88 2.51
C VAL A 205 2.01 21.75 2.12
N GLY A 206 2.45 22.52 1.14
CA GLY A 206 3.85 22.54 0.69
C GLY A 206 4.08 21.92 -0.68
N SER A 207 5.32 21.94 -1.13
CA SER A 207 5.78 21.35 -2.38
C SER A 207 6.47 19.99 -2.12
N GLN A 208 6.70 19.21 -3.18
CA GLN A 208 7.18 17.82 -3.17
C GLN A 208 8.25 17.47 -2.12
N ASP A 209 9.22 18.37 -1.85
CA ASP A 209 10.31 18.08 -0.89
C ASP A 209 10.01 18.53 0.55
N THR A 210 8.96 19.33 0.77
CA THR A 210 8.56 19.91 2.06
C THR A 210 7.10 19.67 2.39
N ALA A 211 6.48 18.69 1.77
CA ALA A 211 5.07 18.42 1.96
C ALA A 211 4.79 18.00 3.40
N GLU A 212 3.91 18.73 4.05
CA GLU A 212 3.34 18.42 5.35
C GLU A 212 1.89 18.02 5.17
N LEU A 213 1.44 17.04 5.95
CA LEU A 213 0.04 16.68 6.02
C LEU A 213 -0.54 17.05 7.38
N VAL A 214 -1.80 17.39 7.36
CA VAL A 214 -2.65 17.57 8.54
C VAL A 214 -3.77 16.54 8.45
N LEU A 215 -3.90 15.70 9.46
CA LEU A 215 -5.05 14.85 9.67
C LEU A 215 -5.91 15.44 10.76
N THR A 216 -7.20 15.54 10.55
CA THR A 216 -8.10 16.12 11.54
C THR A 216 -9.51 15.55 11.46
N ASN A 217 -10.14 15.44 12.62
CA ASN A 217 -11.56 15.21 12.79
C ASN A 217 -12.23 16.38 13.56
N MET A 218 -11.58 17.55 13.57
CA MET A 218 -12.12 18.73 14.23
C MET A 218 -13.31 19.30 13.46
N GLU A 219 -14.48 19.28 14.09
CA GLU A 219 -15.74 19.72 13.50
C GLU A 219 -15.67 21.08 12.78
N PRO A 220 -15.05 22.14 13.33
CA PRO A 220 -14.98 23.43 12.63
C PRO A 220 -14.21 23.36 11.29
N ILE A 221 -13.19 22.49 11.21
CA ILE A 221 -12.41 22.30 9.98
C ILE A 221 -13.24 21.49 8.99
N LEU A 222 -13.87 20.41 9.44
CA LEU A 222 -14.72 19.56 8.59
C LEU A 222 -15.88 20.37 8.01
N GLU A 223 -16.57 21.16 8.81
CA GLU A 223 -17.66 22.03 8.35
C GLU A 223 -17.18 23.08 7.34
N THR A 224 -16.00 23.65 7.54
CA THR A 224 -15.41 24.57 6.56
C THR A 224 -15.14 23.88 5.23
N LEU A 225 -14.60 22.66 5.26
CA LEU A 225 -14.36 21.86 4.05
C LEU A 225 -15.67 21.49 3.35
N LYS A 226 -16.68 21.07 4.10
CA LYS A 226 -18.04 20.82 3.54
C LYS A 226 -18.58 22.02 2.80
N ILE A 227 -18.52 23.20 3.40
CA ILE A 227 -18.93 24.44 2.74
C ILE A 227 -18.14 24.65 1.45
N LEU A 228 -16.82 24.43 1.46
CA LEU A 228 -15.97 24.56 0.28
C LEU A 228 -16.44 23.64 -0.87
N PHE A 229 -16.71 22.38 -0.58
CA PHE A 229 -17.12 21.41 -1.59
C PHE A 229 -18.59 21.57 -2.03
N HIS A 230 -19.49 22.05 -1.14
CA HIS A 230 -20.89 22.27 -1.47
C HIS A 230 -21.15 23.61 -2.17
N SER A 231 -20.47 24.68 -1.74
CA SER A 231 -20.76 26.04 -2.26
C SER A 231 -20.36 26.23 -3.72
N ARG A 232 -19.52 25.36 -4.26
CA ARG A 232 -19.10 25.41 -5.68
C ARG A 232 -19.83 24.40 -6.58
N GLY A 233 -20.75 23.60 -6.02
CA GLY A 233 -21.58 22.65 -6.76
C GLY A 233 -22.89 23.21 -7.32
N PHE A 234 -23.20 24.47 -7.09
CA PHE A 234 -24.45 25.12 -7.53
C PHE A 234 -24.18 26.28 -8.49
N GLN A 235 -23.55 25.99 -9.61
CA GLN A 235 -23.77 26.79 -10.82
C GLN A 235 -24.10 25.81 -11.93
N GLU A 236 -25.42 25.59 -12.10
CA GLU A 236 -26.01 25.09 -13.35
C GLU A 236 -25.71 26.02 -14.52
#